data_c1445e69ed7a35a1ae073c33fa063551
#
_entry.id   c1445e69ed7a35a1ae073c33fa063551
#
_cell.length_a   1.000
_cell.length_b   1.000
_cell.length_c   1.000
_cell.angle_alpha   90.00
_cell.angle_beta   90.00
_cell.angle_gamma   90.00
#
_symmetry.space_group_name_H-M   'P 1'
#
loop_
_entity.id
_entity.type
_entity.pdbx_description
1 polymer ?
#
loop_
_entity_poly.entity_id
_entity_poly.type
_entity_poly.pdbx_seq_one_letter_code
_entity_poly.pdbx_strand_id
1 'polypeptide(L)'
;MSQSITFLGRYEIHRDGTIFSTITNKPLRGGKNSKGYLTVSLYDGSVPKKPRSYLIHRLVAEAYLGKSHDGFPHINHKNGNKLDNRVENLEYTNIQENNRHAREVLGYDQVGENHPRVKLTDKQIEEIRASEEKSTILAERYGISRDYVRQIIRGVYRARKTTSK
;
A
#
# COMPACT_ATOMS: atom_id res chain seq x y z
N MET A 1 7.87 -22.73 -23.63
CA MET A 1 6.40 -22.69 -23.63
C MET A 1 5.98 -21.91 -22.39
N SER A 2 5.21 -20.87 -22.57
CA SER A 2 4.73 -20.03 -21.44
C SER A 2 3.74 -20.85 -20.62
N GLN A 3 4.10 -21.19 -19.40
CA GLN A 3 3.26 -21.99 -18.51
C GLN A 3 2.12 -21.09 -18.01
N SER A 4 0.89 -21.38 -18.46
CA SER A 4 -0.33 -20.71 -17.98
C SER A 4 -1.11 -21.61 -17.05
N ILE A 5 -1.90 -21.01 -16.15
CA ILE A 5 -2.80 -21.72 -15.22
C ILE A 5 -4.24 -21.36 -15.56
N THR A 6 -5.08 -22.38 -15.74
CA THR A 6 -6.50 -22.18 -16.05
C THR A 6 -7.28 -21.72 -14.83
N PHE A 7 -8.04 -20.63 -14.97
CA PHE A 7 -8.94 -20.08 -13.96
C PHE A 7 -10.38 -20.06 -14.47
N LEU A 8 -11.32 -20.60 -13.68
CA LEU A 8 -12.75 -20.70 -13.99
C LEU A 8 -13.06 -21.42 -15.33
N GLY A 9 -12.15 -22.27 -15.84
CA GLY A 9 -12.29 -23.00 -17.11
C GLY A 9 -12.37 -22.12 -18.36
N ARG A 10 -12.16 -20.80 -18.24
CA ARG A 10 -12.36 -19.82 -19.32
C ARG A 10 -11.22 -18.83 -19.48
N TYR A 11 -10.35 -18.75 -18.51
CA TYR A 11 -9.26 -17.78 -18.47
C TYR A 11 -7.95 -18.46 -18.19
N GLU A 12 -6.90 -17.97 -18.79
CA GLU A 12 -5.54 -18.38 -18.51
C GLU A 12 -4.81 -17.24 -17.81
N ILE A 13 -4.20 -17.55 -16.68
CA ILE A 13 -3.37 -16.65 -15.92
C ILE A 13 -1.93 -16.93 -16.31
N HIS A 14 -1.24 -15.94 -16.83
CA HIS A 14 0.17 -16.04 -17.22
C HIS A 14 1.10 -15.48 -16.14
N ARG A 15 2.34 -15.97 -16.09
CA ARG A 15 3.36 -15.54 -15.12
C ARG A 15 3.71 -14.06 -15.21
N ASP A 16 3.55 -13.47 -16.39
CA ASP A 16 3.80 -12.03 -16.65
C ASP A 16 2.68 -11.12 -16.19
N GLY A 17 1.59 -11.67 -15.63
CA GLY A 17 0.40 -10.91 -15.21
C GLY A 17 -0.65 -10.75 -16.30
N THR A 18 -0.45 -11.30 -17.48
CA THR A 18 -1.46 -11.29 -18.54
C THR A 18 -2.59 -12.26 -18.21
N ILE A 19 -3.83 -11.81 -18.34
CA ILE A 19 -5.03 -12.65 -18.25
C ILE A 19 -5.59 -12.83 -19.65
N PHE A 20 -5.68 -14.06 -20.10
CA PHE A 20 -6.14 -14.41 -21.45
C PHE A 20 -7.53 -15.06 -21.38
N SER A 21 -8.41 -14.73 -22.29
CA SER A 21 -9.72 -15.39 -22.43
C SER A 21 -9.67 -16.48 -23.48
N THR A 22 -9.90 -17.73 -23.08
CA THR A 22 -9.96 -18.86 -24.00
C THR A 22 -11.20 -18.83 -24.90
N ILE A 23 -12.25 -18.11 -24.46
CA ILE A 23 -13.49 -17.98 -25.24
C ILE A 23 -13.31 -17.02 -26.42
N THR A 24 -12.71 -15.86 -26.14
CA THR A 24 -12.51 -14.82 -27.17
C THR A 24 -11.17 -14.95 -27.89
N ASN A 25 -10.31 -15.83 -27.40
CA ASN A 25 -8.93 -16.04 -27.87
C ASN A 25 -8.11 -14.74 -27.89
N LYS A 26 -8.23 -13.92 -26.82
CA LYS A 26 -7.56 -12.61 -26.71
C LYS A 26 -7.15 -12.31 -25.28
N PRO A 27 -6.05 -11.56 -25.09
CA PRO A 27 -5.72 -11.02 -23.78
C PRO A 27 -6.79 -10.00 -23.33
N LEU A 28 -7.12 -10.04 -22.06
CA LEU A 28 -8.07 -9.10 -21.47
C LEU A 28 -7.35 -7.81 -21.05
N ARG A 29 -7.98 -6.69 -21.35
CA ARG A 29 -7.49 -5.39 -20.85
C ARG A 29 -7.86 -5.21 -19.39
N GLY A 30 -6.85 -5.01 -18.55
CA GLY A 30 -7.03 -4.59 -17.18
C GLY A 30 -7.35 -3.10 -17.06
N GLY A 31 -8.10 -2.73 -16.02
CA GLY A 31 -8.33 -1.34 -15.63
C GLY A 31 -7.59 -1.02 -14.33
N LYS A 32 -7.26 0.25 -14.10
CA LYS A 32 -6.66 0.72 -12.85
C LYS A 32 -7.75 1.13 -11.87
N ASN A 33 -7.74 0.59 -10.65
CA ASN A 33 -8.67 1.00 -9.61
C ASN A 33 -8.19 2.28 -8.89
N SER A 34 -9.03 2.83 -8.00
CA SER A 34 -8.72 4.06 -7.22
C SER A 34 -7.49 3.93 -6.33
N LYS A 35 -7.08 2.70 -5.96
CA LYS A 35 -5.88 2.42 -5.16
C LYS A 35 -4.63 2.19 -6.02
N GLY A 36 -4.74 2.29 -7.34
CA GLY A 36 -3.64 2.17 -8.29
C GLY A 36 -3.30 0.74 -8.73
N TYR A 37 -4.09 -0.27 -8.34
CA TYR A 37 -3.89 -1.66 -8.74
C TYR A 37 -4.59 -1.99 -10.06
N LEU A 38 -4.00 -2.89 -10.85
CA LEU A 38 -4.67 -3.44 -12.03
C LEU A 38 -5.76 -4.44 -11.63
N THR A 39 -6.92 -4.29 -12.26
CA THR A 39 -8.07 -5.18 -12.12
C THR A 39 -8.53 -5.67 -13.47
N VAL A 40 -9.16 -6.83 -13.48
CA VAL A 40 -9.81 -7.41 -14.66
C VAL A 40 -11.22 -7.87 -14.31
N SER A 41 -12.17 -7.71 -15.23
CA SER A 41 -13.55 -8.15 -15.05
C SER A 41 -13.74 -9.53 -15.66
N LEU A 42 -14.08 -10.51 -14.82
CA LEU A 42 -14.25 -11.92 -15.21
C LEU A 42 -15.66 -12.41 -14.86
N TYR A 43 -16.17 -13.35 -15.66
CA TYR A 43 -17.42 -14.06 -15.38
C TYR A 43 -17.09 -15.35 -14.64
N ASP A 44 -17.57 -15.49 -13.40
CA ASP A 44 -17.32 -16.64 -12.54
C ASP A 44 -18.37 -17.74 -12.65
N GLY A 45 -19.31 -17.61 -13.59
CA GLY A 45 -20.39 -18.58 -13.80
C GLY A 45 -21.60 -18.38 -12.87
N SER A 46 -21.58 -17.40 -11.97
CA SER A 46 -22.71 -17.09 -11.11
C SER A 46 -23.94 -16.56 -11.88
N VAL A 47 -25.12 -16.75 -11.30
CA VAL A 47 -26.40 -16.24 -11.82
C VAL A 47 -26.87 -15.13 -10.87
N PRO A 48 -27.25 -13.95 -11.39
CA PRO A 48 -27.24 -13.48 -12.78
C PRO A 48 -25.80 -13.29 -13.31
N LYS A 49 -25.60 -13.50 -14.61
CA LYS A 49 -24.30 -13.39 -15.30
C LYS A 49 -23.79 -11.93 -15.23
N LYS A 50 -23.11 -11.60 -14.15
CA LYS A 50 -22.45 -10.30 -13.99
C LYS A 50 -20.95 -10.50 -13.86
N PRO A 51 -20.13 -9.68 -14.54
CA PRO A 51 -18.68 -9.76 -14.36
C PRO A 51 -18.32 -9.29 -12.95
N ARG A 52 -17.38 -9.96 -12.32
CA ARG A 52 -16.75 -9.54 -11.07
C ARG A 52 -15.37 -8.99 -11.33
N SER A 53 -15.01 -7.96 -10.60
CA SER A 53 -13.68 -7.36 -10.68
C SER A 53 -12.69 -8.13 -9.80
N TYR A 54 -11.61 -8.59 -10.39
CA TYR A 54 -10.51 -9.29 -9.72
C TYR A 54 -9.24 -8.45 -9.79
N LEU A 55 -8.46 -8.45 -8.72
CA LEU A 55 -7.13 -7.84 -8.69
C LEU A 55 -6.15 -8.79 -9.38
N ILE A 56 -5.46 -8.32 -10.42
CA ILE A 56 -4.56 -9.17 -11.24
C ILE A 56 -3.45 -9.78 -10.38
N HIS A 57 -2.79 -8.99 -9.52
CA HIS A 57 -1.75 -9.51 -8.63
C HIS A 57 -2.24 -10.65 -7.71
N ARG A 58 -3.51 -10.63 -7.29
CA ARG A 58 -4.09 -11.71 -6.49
C ARG A 58 -4.28 -12.98 -7.31
N LEU A 59 -4.77 -12.85 -8.53
CA LEU A 59 -4.92 -13.99 -9.43
C LEU A 59 -3.57 -14.66 -9.71
N VAL A 60 -2.54 -13.84 -10.01
CA VAL A 60 -1.18 -14.33 -10.28
C VAL A 60 -0.56 -14.97 -9.04
N ALA A 61 -0.65 -14.31 -7.88
CA ALA A 61 -0.09 -14.85 -6.65
C ALA A 61 -0.76 -16.18 -6.28
N GLU A 62 -2.08 -16.26 -6.31
CA GLU A 62 -2.81 -17.50 -5.99
C GLU A 62 -2.49 -18.63 -6.97
N ALA A 63 -2.35 -18.31 -8.26
CA ALA A 63 -2.04 -19.28 -9.28
C ALA A 63 -0.62 -19.87 -9.17
N TYR A 64 0.38 -19.03 -8.86
CA TYR A 64 1.80 -19.43 -8.95
C TYR A 64 2.54 -19.53 -7.63
N LEU A 65 2.10 -18.79 -6.59
CA LEU A 65 2.68 -18.85 -5.25
C LEU A 65 1.84 -19.71 -4.30
N GLY A 66 0.67 -20.17 -4.76
CA GLY A 66 -0.28 -20.93 -3.94
C GLY A 66 -1.19 -20.04 -3.10
N LYS A 67 -1.96 -20.67 -2.20
CA LYS A 67 -2.81 -19.91 -1.28
C LYS A 67 -1.97 -19.23 -0.20
N SER A 68 -2.41 -18.06 0.22
CA SER A 68 -1.82 -17.35 1.35
C SER A 68 -1.90 -18.23 2.61
N HIS A 69 -0.80 -18.27 3.37
CA HIS A 69 -0.77 -18.92 4.67
C HIS A 69 -1.32 -17.98 5.77
N ASP A 70 -1.75 -18.55 6.88
CA ASP A 70 -2.16 -17.78 8.05
C ASP A 70 -1.04 -16.82 8.48
N GLY A 71 -1.41 -15.54 8.67
CA GLY A 71 -0.46 -14.48 9.00
C GLY A 71 0.14 -13.71 7.82
N PHE A 72 -0.06 -14.15 6.56
CA PHE A 72 0.44 -13.47 5.36
C PHE A 72 -0.68 -13.09 4.37
N PRO A 73 -1.70 -12.32 4.78
CA PRO A 73 -2.88 -12.04 3.95
C PRO A 73 -2.64 -11.00 2.87
N HIS A 74 -1.49 -10.36 2.85
CA HIS A 74 -1.14 -9.28 1.93
C HIS A 74 -0.22 -9.76 0.82
N ILE A 75 -0.34 -9.14 -0.35
CA ILE A 75 0.59 -9.34 -1.45
C ILE A 75 1.36 -8.04 -1.64
N ASN A 76 2.68 -8.14 -1.59
CA ASN A 76 3.61 -7.04 -1.82
C ASN A 76 4.12 -7.09 -3.26
N HIS A 77 4.32 -5.91 -3.86
CA HIS A 77 5.09 -5.73 -5.09
C HIS A 77 6.51 -5.35 -4.70
N LYS A 78 7.46 -6.25 -4.88
CA LYS A 78 8.87 -6.09 -4.44
C LYS A 78 9.51 -4.79 -4.92
N ASN A 79 9.18 -4.37 -6.15
CA ASN A 79 9.67 -3.11 -6.73
C ASN A 79 8.76 -1.89 -6.45
N GLY A 80 7.67 -2.04 -5.65
CA GLY A 80 6.69 -1.00 -5.35
C GLY A 80 5.77 -0.61 -6.51
N ASN A 81 5.97 -1.15 -7.71
CA ASN A 81 5.13 -0.84 -8.86
C ASN A 81 3.88 -1.74 -8.88
N LYS A 82 2.74 -1.18 -8.51
CA LYS A 82 1.44 -1.87 -8.47
C LYS A 82 0.91 -2.32 -9.84
N LEU A 83 1.55 -1.91 -10.91
CA LEU A 83 1.20 -2.28 -12.29
C LEU A 83 2.04 -3.46 -12.79
N ASP A 84 3.15 -3.78 -12.14
CA ASP A 84 4.01 -4.91 -12.48
C ASP A 84 3.58 -6.17 -11.72
N ASN A 85 2.68 -6.93 -12.33
CA ASN A 85 2.07 -8.12 -11.75
C ASN A 85 2.76 -9.43 -12.16
N ARG A 86 4.00 -9.37 -12.63
CA ARG A 86 4.81 -10.58 -12.88
C ARG A 86 5.01 -11.33 -11.57
N VAL A 87 4.93 -12.65 -11.62
CA VAL A 87 5.04 -13.49 -10.41
C VAL A 87 6.36 -13.28 -9.66
N GLU A 88 7.44 -13.00 -10.37
CA GLU A 88 8.77 -12.75 -9.79
C GLU A 88 8.80 -11.48 -8.91
N ASN A 89 7.90 -10.54 -9.21
CA ASN A 89 7.75 -9.28 -8.47
C ASN A 89 6.74 -9.37 -7.31
N LEU A 90 6.05 -10.49 -7.15
CA LEU A 90 5.03 -10.67 -6.11
C LEU A 90 5.53 -11.57 -4.98
N GLU A 91 5.07 -11.29 -3.77
CA GLU A 91 5.29 -12.12 -2.60
C GLU A 91 4.15 -11.97 -1.60
N TYR A 92 3.87 -13.02 -0.82
CA TYR A 92 2.99 -12.92 0.33
C TYR A 92 3.74 -12.29 1.51
N THR A 93 3.06 -11.40 2.23
CA THR A 93 3.65 -10.66 3.34
C THR A 93 2.60 -10.37 4.42
N ASN A 94 3.05 -10.11 5.63
CA ASN A 94 2.22 -9.56 6.69
C ASN A 94 2.26 -8.03 6.67
N ILE A 95 1.38 -7.39 7.45
CA ILE A 95 1.26 -5.93 7.49
C ILE A 95 2.54 -5.24 7.98
N GLN A 96 3.27 -5.88 8.91
CA GLN A 96 4.49 -5.31 9.50
C GLN A 96 5.63 -5.31 8.49
N GLU A 97 5.85 -6.42 7.80
CA GLU A 97 6.84 -6.55 6.73
C GLU A 97 6.54 -5.63 5.55
N ASN A 98 5.27 -5.56 5.14
CA ASN A 98 4.85 -4.68 4.06
C ASN A 98 5.11 -3.20 4.40
N ASN A 99 4.82 -2.78 5.63
CA ASN A 99 5.10 -1.43 6.11
C ASN A 99 6.61 -1.18 6.23
N ARG A 100 7.40 -2.18 6.63
CA ARG A 100 8.87 -2.09 6.68
C ARG A 100 9.44 -1.92 5.28
N HIS A 101 9.05 -2.76 4.34
CA HIS A 101 9.47 -2.67 2.94
C HIS A 101 9.13 -1.31 2.32
N ALA A 102 7.92 -0.79 2.57
CA ALA A 102 7.53 0.53 2.09
C ALA A 102 8.46 1.65 2.59
N ARG A 103 8.93 1.57 3.84
CA ARG A 103 9.85 2.57 4.42
C ARG A 103 11.29 2.38 3.97
N GLU A 104 11.81 1.15 4.08
CA GLU A 104 13.24 0.86 3.93
C GLU A 104 13.67 0.75 2.46
N VAL A 105 12.79 0.18 1.62
CA VAL A 105 13.11 -0.11 0.22
C VAL A 105 12.51 0.94 -0.72
N LEU A 106 11.25 1.35 -0.47
CA LEU A 106 10.54 2.28 -1.34
C LEU A 106 10.66 3.75 -0.90
N GLY A 107 11.30 4.01 0.24
CA GLY A 107 11.51 5.36 0.76
C GLY A 107 10.21 6.08 1.15
N TYR A 108 9.12 5.35 1.37
CA TYR A 108 7.86 5.92 1.85
C TYR A 108 7.99 6.29 3.33
N ASP A 109 8.73 7.35 3.61
CA ASP A 109 8.79 7.91 4.96
C ASP A 109 7.53 8.74 5.22
N GLN A 110 6.50 8.07 5.75
CA GLN A 110 5.29 8.72 6.25
C GLN A 110 5.43 9.15 7.72
N VAL A 111 6.66 9.20 8.23
CA VAL A 111 6.97 9.61 9.60
C VAL A 111 7.61 10.99 9.55
N GLY A 112 7.35 11.81 10.54
CA GLY A 112 7.94 13.14 10.58
C GLY A 112 7.24 14.15 9.67
N GLU A 113 7.99 15.10 9.15
CA GLU A 113 7.52 16.19 8.29
C GLU A 113 6.91 15.69 6.97
N ASN A 114 7.29 14.50 6.50
CA ASN A 114 6.83 13.92 5.23
C ASN A 114 5.44 13.28 5.31
N HIS A 115 4.82 13.23 6.51
CA HIS A 115 3.46 12.69 6.61
C HIS A 115 2.44 13.71 6.10
N PRO A 116 1.52 13.35 5.17
CA PRO A 116 0.55 14.29 4.56
C PRO A 116 -0.36 15.04 5.54
N ARG A 117 -0.45 14.57 6.79
CA ARG A 117 -1.26 15.18 7.86
C ARG A 117 -0.43 15.95 8.88
N VAL A 118 0.88 16.09 8.64
CA VAL A 118 1.74 16.85 9.56
C VAL A 118 1.48 18.33 9.36
N LYS A 119 1.12 18.99 10.45
CA LYS A 119 0.86 20.43 10.49
C LYS A 119 2.06 21.26 10.93
N LEU A 120 3.08 20.59 11.49
CA LEU A 120 4.26 21.25 12.04
C LEU A 120 5.55 20.60 11.58
N THR A 121 6.53 21.41 11.27
CA THR A 121 7.91 20.95 11.02
C THR A 121 8.60 20.55 12.33
N ASP A 122 9.66 19.74 12.26
CA ASP A 122 10.45 19.38 13.45
C ASP A 122 11.02 20.64 14.13
N LYS A 123 11.43 21.64 13.35
CA LYS A 123 11.89 22.96 13.85
C LYS A 123 10.80 23.68 14.64
N GLN A 124 9.58 23.73 14.13
CA GLN A 124 8.43 24.33 14.83
C GLN A 124 8.09 23.57 16.12
N ILE A 125 8.27 22.25 16.15
CA ILE A 125 8.09 21.44 17.36
C ILE A 125 9.14 21.79 18.41
N GLU A 126 10.40 21.99 18.02
CA GLU A 126 11.46 22.41 18.91
C GLU A 126 11.25 23.83 19.41
N GLU A 127 10.81 24.76 18.56
CA GLU A 127 10.43 26.12 18.94
C GLU A 127 9.31 26.12 20.00
N ILE A 128 8.27 25.30 19.82
CA ILE A 128 7.17 25.16 20.79
C ILE A 128 7.68 24.60 22.12
N ARG A 129 8.61 23.63 22.09
CA ARG A 129 9.18 23.03 23.31
C ARG A 129 10.06 24.00 24.10
N ALA A 130 10.80 24.82 23.38
CA ALA A 130 11.69 25.82 23.99
C ALA A 130 10.96 27.10 24.46
N SER A 131 9.70 27.26 24.03
CA SER A 131 8.94 28.50 24.32
C SER A 131 8.34 28.48 25.73
N GLU A 132 8.46 29.59 26.43
CA GLU A 132 7.80 29.87 27.72
C GLU A 132 6.39 30.48 27.55
N GLU A 133 5.95 30.71 26.33
CA GLU A 133 4.64 31.28 26.03
C GLU A 133 3.48 30.37 26.42
N LYS A 134 2.34 30.98 26.73
CA LYS A 134 1.13 30.23 27.06
C LYS A 134 0.70 29.33 25.86
N SER A 135 0.29 28.11 26.16
CA SER A 135 -0.17 27.14 25.14
C SER A 135 -1.32 27.65 24.25
N THR A 136 -2.08 28.65 24.73
CA THR A 136 -3.12 29.32 23.94
C THR A 136 -2.54 30.18 22.81
N ILE A 137 -1.47 30.91 23.08
CA ILE A 137 -0.79 31.78 22.10
C ILE A 137 -0.08 30.96 21.05
N LEU A 138 0.62 29.90 21.47
CA LEU A 138 1.29 28.96 20.57
C LEU A 138 0.28 28.21 19.69
N ALA A 139 -0.87 27.83 20.25
CA ALA A 139 -1.93 27.17 19.49
C ALA A 139 -2.47 28.03 18.34
N GLU A 140 -2.68 29.33 18.62
CA GLU A 140 -3.13 30.30 17.63
C GLU A 140 -2.05 30.56 16.56
N ARG A 141 -0.79 30.80 16.98
CA ARG A 141 0.36 31.05 16.08
C ARG A 141 0.59 29.94 15.08
N TYR A 142 0.51 28.69 15.54
CA TYR A 142 0.79 27.51 14.68
C TYR A 142 -0.47 26.85 14.08
N GLY A 143 -1.67 27.39 14.32
CA GLY A 143 -2.92 26.87 13.78
C GLY A 143 -3.27 25.44 14.25
N ILE A 144 -2.93 25.11 15.51
CA ILE A 144 -3.12 23.78 16.10
C ILE A 144 -3.94 23.88 17.41
N SER A 145 -4.41 22.74 17.92
CA SER A 145 -5.14 22.74 19.19
C SER A 145 -4.23 22.98 20.40
N ARG A 146 -4.77 23.62 21.45
CA ARG A 146 -4.06 23.85 22.71
C ARG A 146 -3.59 22.52 23.35
N ASP A 147 -4.38 21.47 23.24
CA ASP A 147 -4.01 20.17 23.78
C ASP A 147 -2.85 19.53 23.02
N TYR A 148 -2.77 19.77 21.71
CA TYR A 148 -1.63 19.34 20.91
C TYR A 148 -0.34 20.06 21.30
N VAL A 149 -0.40 21.38 21.55
CA VAL A 149 0.73 22.15 22.11
C VAL A 149 1.20 21.54 23.42
N ARG A 150 0.27 21.25 24.36
CA ARG A 150 0.61 20.62 25.64
C ARG A 150 1.28 19.27 25.51
N GLN A 151 0.83 18.43 24.55
CA GLN A 151 1.47 17.14 24.26
C GLN A 151 2.90 17.31 23.73
N ILE A 152 3.14 18.33 22.89
CA ILE A 152 4.47 18.67 22.39
C ILE A 152 5.40 19.07 23.53
N ILE A 153 4.95 19.99 24.41
CA ILE A 153 5.72 20.46 25.57
C ILE A 153 6.02 19.31 26.54
N ARG A 154 5.08 18.39 26.76
CA ARG A 154 5.27 17.22 27.62
C ARG A 154 6.15 16.13 27.02
N GLY A 155 6.63 16.30 25.79
CA GLY A 155 7.45 15.29 25.11
C GLY A 155 6.70 14.00 24.70
N VAL A 156 5.37 13.96 24.86
CA VAL A 156 4.55 12.79 24.47
C VAL A 156 4.48 12.63 22.96
N TYR A 157 4.76 13.70 22.21
CA TYR A 157 4.72 13.71 20.76
C TYR A 157 6.13 13.79 20.19
N ARG A 158 6.55 12.73 19.47
CA ARG A 158 7.80 12.59 18.71
C ARG A 158 9.09 13.02 19.42
N ALA A 159 9.65 12.12 20.20
CA ALA A 159 11.10 12.09 20.30
C ALA A 159 11.64 11.32 19.08
N ARG A 160 12.14 11.99 18.05
CA ARG A 160 13.01 11.33 17.08
C ARG A 160 14.27 10.91 17.82
N LYS A 161 14.57 9.60 17.79
CA LYS A 161 15.94 9.16 18.01
C LYS A 161 16.74 9.74 16.82
N THR A 162 17.53 10.76 17.08
CA THR A 162 18.63 11.14 16.19
C THR A 162 19.59 9.95 16.16
N THR A 163 19.51 9.15 15.12
CA THR A 163 20.61 8.25 14.75
C THR A 163 21.71 9.16 14.23
N SER A 164 22.62 9.55 15.13
CA SER A 164 23.92 10.08 14.75
C SER A 164 24.63 9.02 13.89
N LYS A 165 25.05 9.47 12.71
CA LYS A 165 26.05 8.74 11.91
C LYS A 165 27.38 8.70 12.64
#